data_7c322c362fb0916f37c646a0fb1f3bab
#
_entry.id   7c322c362fb0916f37c646a0fb1f3bab
#
_cell.length_a   1.000
_cell.length_b   1.000
_cell.length_c   1.000
_cell.angle_alpha   90.00
_cell.angle_beta   90.00
_cell.angle_gamma   90.00
#
_symmetry.space_group_name_H-M   'P 1'
#
loop_
_entity.id
_entity.type
_entity.pdbx_description
1 polymer ?
#
loop_
_entity_poly.entity_id
_entity_poly.type
_entity_poly.pdbx_seq_one_letter_code
_entity_poly.pdbx_strand_id
1 'polypeptide(L)'
;MTLQAAAIIVAAGSSARMGFDKICASLAGRTVLEWSLQAFQDCADVSEIVLVCAAERLTEFQNLAAAFSKVRNVTPGGAQRSASVLNGLTILSANPPALVAVHDAARPLISASLVSRVLHAAKTHQAASAAQPVTDSLHRGEADGVLSETVSRQNLFAMQTPQAASFDLLWNALRAHPDVTDEVSALIASGIHPQAVVHNEPNFKITYPLDLQLAEILRNADYNNSAI
;
A
#
# COMPACT_ATOMS: atom_id res chain seq x y z
N MET A 1 -11.63 -13.48 16.55
CA MET A 1 -10.91 -14.41 15.66
C MET A 1 -10.08 -13.61 14.69
N THR A 2 -8.79 -13.91 14.52
CA THR A 2 -7.89 -13.30 13.55
C THR A 2 -8.27 -13.71 12.13
N LEU A 3 -8.06 -12.83 11.13
CA LEU A 3 -8.56 -13.04 9.77
C LEU A 3 -7.68 -13.95 8.90
N GLN A 4 -6.43 -14.19 9.27
CA GLN A 4 -5.47 -14.97 8.46
C GLN A 4 -5.36 -14.47 7.01
N ALA A 5 -5.33 -13.16 6.82
CA ALA A 5 -5.20 -12.54 5.50
C ALA A 5 -3.75 -12.59 5.00
N ALA A 6 -3.56 -12.60 3.68
CA ALA A 6 -2.25 -12.35 3.08
C ALA A 6 -2.06 -10.85 2.80
N ALA A 7 -0.81 -10.40 2.75
CA ALA A 7 -0.46 -9.07 2.29
C ALA A 7 0.51 -9.14 1.10
N ILE A 8 0.35 -8.22 0.13
CA ILE A 8 1.29 -7.99 -0.95
C ILE A 8 1.89 -6.61 -0.75
N ILE A 9 3.20 -6.54 -0.48
CA ILE A 9 3.92 -5.28 -0.32
C ILE A 9 4.64 -4.97 -1.62
N VAL A 10 4.25 -3.87 -2.29
CA VAL A 10 4.78 -3.50 -3.61
C VAL A 10 5.95 -2.54 -3.44
N ALA A 11 7.14 -3.01 -3.78
CA ALA A 11 8.42 -2.31 -3.67
C ALA A 11 9.19 -2.23 -5.01
N ALA A 12 8.54 -2.51 -6.17
CA ALA A 12 9.19 -2.57 -7.48
C ALA A 12 9.32 -1.21 -8.20
N GLY A 13 8.88 -0.10 -7.60
CA GLY A 13 8.90 1.22 -8.24
C GLY A 13 10.30 1.82 -8.37
N SER A 14 10.57 2.51 -9.48
CA SER A 14 11.89 3.08 -9.85
C SER A 14 12.36 4.30 -9.05
N SER A 15 11.56 4.83 -8.13
CA SER A 15 11.87 6.05 -7.34
C SER A 15 12.30 7.29 -8.14
N ALA A 16 11.92 7.39 -9.42
CA ALA A 16 12.43 8.39 -10.39
C ALA A 16 12.35 9.86 -9.90
N ARG A 17 11.30 10.22 -9.14
CA ARG A 17 11.11 11.60 -8.61
C ARG A 17 12.00 11.94 -7.41
N MET A 18 12.62 10.96 -6.79
CA MET A 18 13.45 11.14 -5.60
C MET A 18 14.92 11.40 -5.92
N GLY A 19 15.41 10.99 -7.12
CA GLY A 19 16.82 11.02 -7.46
C GLY A 19 17.68 9.98 -6.74
N PHE A 20 17.11 9.23 -5.79
CA PHE A 20 17.72 8.11 -5.08
C PHE A 20 16.66 7.05 -4.75
N ASP A 21 17.12 5.87 -4.31
CA ASP A 21 16.20 4.79 -3.94
C ASP A 21 15.53 5.05 -2.58
N LYS A 22 14.28 5.49 -2.64
CA LYS A 22 13.49 5.81 -1.45
C LYS A 22 13.14 4.61 -0.58
N ILE A 23 13.04 3.41 -1.17
CA ILE A 23 12.61 2.20 -0.45
C ILE A 23 13.68 1.74 0.53
N CYS A 24 14.95 1.93 0.17
CA CYS A 24 16.10 1.65 1.02
C CYS A 24 16.63 2.87 1.78
N ALA A 25 16.03 4.05 1.59
CA ALA A 25 16.41 5.22 2.36
C ALA A 25 16.24 4.98 3.86
N SER A 26 17.22 5.45 4.64
CA SER A 26 17.15 5.40 6.10
C SER A 26 16.05 6.31 6.63
N LEU A 27 15.28 5.80 7.58
CA LEU A 27 14.18 6.47 8.26
C LEU A 27 14.18 6.03 9.73
N ALA A 28 14.58 6.88 10.66
CA ALA A 28 14.57 6.60 12.10
C ALA A 28 15.14 5.20 12.44
N GLY A 29 16.37 4.91 11.96
CA GLY A 29 17.13 3.69 12.28
C GLY A 29 16.76 2.43 11.49
N ARG A 30 15.78 2.49 10.58
CA ARG A 30 15.40 1.41 9.65
C ARG A 30 15.26 1.95 8.24
N THR A 31 15.10 1.10 7.24
CA THR A 31 14.71 1.54 5.90
C THR A 31 13.19 1.81 5.81
N VAL A 32 12.79 2.59 4.82
CA VAL A 32 11.37 2.84 4.49
C VAL A 32 10.61 1.51 4.31
N LEU A 33 11.22 0.54 3.62
CA LEU A 33 10.65 -0.80 3.41
C LEU A 33 10.46 -1.55 4.73
N GLU A 34 11.47 -1.57 5.60
CA GLU A 34 11.40 -2.28 6.88
C GLU A 34 10.28 -1.76 7.77
N TRP A 35 10.02 -0.44 7.78
CA TRP A 35 8.87 0.11 8.50
C TRP A 35 7.54 -0.37 7.96
N SER A 36 7.38 -0.42 6.63
CA SER A 36 6.17 -0.96 6.01
C SER A 36 6.00 -2.45 6.32
N LEU A 37 7.06 -3.26 6.20
CA LEU A 37 7.03 -4.68 6.55
C LEU A 37 6.69 -4.90 8.03
N GLN A 38 7.26 -4.09 8.94
CA GLN A 38 7.03 -4.21 10.37
C GLN A 38 5.56 -4.04 10.74
N ALA A 39 4.87 -3.07 10.17
CA ALA A 39 3.44 -2.85 10.46
C ALA A 39 2.57 -4.07 10.09
N PHE A 40 2.88 -4.75 8.98
CA PHE A 40 2.19 -5.96 8.57
C PHE A 40 2.64 -7.19 9.37
N GLN A 41 3.92 -7.27 9.75
CA GLN A 41 4.45 -8.27 10.66
C GLN A 41 3.74 -8.22 12.02
N ASP A 42 3.47 -7.01 12.55
CA ASP A 42 2.84 -6.79 13.86
C ASP A 42 1.31 -6.94 13.82
N CYS A 43 0.69 -6.87 12.65
CA CYS A 43 -0.76 -7.03 12.51
C CYS A 43 -1.17 -8.49 12.71
N ALA A 44 -1.94 -8.78 13.76
CA ALA A 44 -2.40 -10.15 14.07
C ALA A 44 -3.32 -10.76 12.99
N ASP A 45 -3.99 -9.93 12.19
CA ASP A 45 -4.89 -10.36 11.11
C ASP A 45 -4.16 -10.77 9.83
N VAL A 46 -2.85 -10.47 9.72
CA VAL A 46 -1.99 -10.89 8.61
C VAL A 46 -1.23 -12.15 8.99
N SER A 47 -1.34 -13.21 8.20
CA SER A 47 -0.64 -14.49 8.39
C SER A 47 0.60 -14.65 7.53
N GLU A 48 0.62 -14.04 6.34
CA GLU A 48 1.74 -14.09 5.42
C GLU A 48 1.87 -12.81 4.60
N ILE A 49 3.09 -12.56 4.13
CA ILE A 49 3.45 -11.41 3.29
C ILE A 49 4.18 -11.92 2.05
N VAL A 50 3.79 -11.43 0.88
CA VAL A 50 4.56 -11.52 -0.37
C VAL A 50 5.16 -10.15 -0.66
N LEU A 51 6.49 -10.07 -0.71
CA LEU A 51 7.20 -8.86 -1.08
C LEU A 51 7.46 -8.87 -2.58
N VAL A 52 7.03 -7.81 -3.28
CA VAL A 52 7.23 -7.66 -4.74
C VAL A 52 8.25 -6.56 -4.99
N CYS A 53 9.38 -6.89 -5.61
CA CYS A 53 10.51 -5.96 -5.80
C CYS A 53 10.97 -5.90 -7.27
N ALA A 54 11.88 -4.98 -7.57
CA ALA A 54 12.57 -4.96 -8.85
C ALA A 54 13.42 -6.24 -9.02
N ALA A 55 13.46 -6.81 -10.22
CA ALA A 55 14.10 -8.11 -10.48
C ALA A 55 15.60 -8.12 -10.11
N GLU A 56 16.29 -7.03 -10.40
CA GLU A 56 17.71 -6.81 -10.08
C GLU A 56 18.02 -6.74 -8.59
N ARG A 57 17.00 -6.57 -7.75
CA ARG A 57 17.11 -6.44 -6.29
C ARG A 57 16.60 -7.66 -5.52
N LEU A 58 16.26 -8.72 -6.23
CA LEU A 58 15.62 -9.90 -5.63
C LEU A 58 16.44 -10.46 -4.45
N THR A 59 17.73 -10.71 -4.65
CA THR A 59 18.62 -11.28 -3.62
C THR A 59 18.77 -10.33 -2.43
N GLU A 60 18.91 -9.03 -2.66
CA GLU A 60 18.99 -8.03 -1.59
C GLU A 60 17.74 -8.04 -0.71
N PHE A 61 16.56 -8.06 -1.34
CA PHE A 61 15.30 -8.03 -0.60
C PHE A 61 14.95 -9.36 0.04
N GLN A 62 15.42 -10.48 -0.50
CA GLN A 62 15.36 -11.78 0.18
C GLN A 62 16.14 -11.75 1.51
N ASN A 63 17.36 -11.20 1.49
CA ASN A 63 18.18 -11.07 2.68
C ASN A 63 17.54 -10.13 3.73
N LEU A 64 17.01 -8.98 3.30
CA LEU A 64 16.31 -8.05 4.17
C LEU A 64 15.04 -8.70 4.78
N ALA A 65 14.27 -9.39 3.95
CA ALA A 65 13.01 -10.02 4.34
C ALA A 65 13.19 -11.18 5.33
N ALA A 66 14.38 -11.79 5.41
CA ALA A 66 14.66 -12.88 6.36
C ALA A 66 14.46 -12.49 7.84
N ALA A 67 14.50 -11.20 8.16
CA ALA A 67 14.20 -10.69 9.50
C ALA A 67 12.69 -10.68 9.83
N PHE A 68 11.81 -10.90 8.84
CA PHE A 68 10.35 -10.81 8.98
C PHE A 68 9.71 -12.18 8.79
N SER A 69 9.30 -12.82 9.87
CA SER A 69 8.83 -14.22 9.86
C SER A 69 7.57 -14.45 9.03
N LYS A 70 6.76 -13.41 8.77
CA LYS A 70 5.57 -13.50 7.91
C LYS A 70 5.90 -13.31 6.42
N VAL A 71 7.08 -12.80 6.03
CA VAL A 71 7.47 -12.74 4.63
C VAL A 71 7.82 -14.15 4.15
N ARG A 72 6.91 -14.76 3.41
CA ARG A 72 7.07 -16.13 2.90
C ARG A 72 7.69 -16.17 1.51
N ASN A 73 7.48 -15.13 0.71
CA ASN A 73 7.96 -15.05 -0.66
C ASN A 73 8.44 -13.65 -1.00
N VAL A 74 9.50 -13.57 -1.80
CA VAL A 74 9.95 -12.36 -2.49
C VAL A 74 9.96 -12.67 -3.98
N THR A 75 9.25 -11.86 -4.78
CA THR A 75 9.05 -12.11 -6.21
C THR A 75 9.33 -10.86 -7.04
N PRO A 76 9.80 -10.99 -8.29
CA PRO A 76 9.95 -9.85 -9.18
C PRO A 76 8.60 -9.20 -9.50
N GLY A 77 8.59 -7.87 -9.59
CA GLY A 77 7.47 -7.09 -10.11
C GLY A 77 7.36 -7.16 -11.63
N GLY A 78 6.28 -6.58 -12.14
CA GLY A 78 6.05 -6.40 -13.58
C GLY A 78 6.36 -4.98 -14.05
N ALA A 79 6.09 -4.71 -15.33
CA ALA A 79 6.33 -3.41 -15.96
C ALA A 79 5.46 -2.28 -15.36
N GLN A 80 4.30 -2.62 -14.81
CA GLN A 80 3.36 -1.70 -14.17
C GLN A 80 3.05 -2.15 -12.74
N ARG A 81 2.46 -1.25 -11.93
CA ARG A 81 2.08 -1.55 -10.56
C ARG A 81 1.04 -2.70 -10.48
N SER A 82 0.04 -2.68 -11.35
CA SER A 82 -0.97 -3.75 -11.48
C SER A 82 -0.34 -5.10 -11.80
N ALA A 83 0.59 -5.16 -12.74
CA ALA A 83 1.34 -6.37 -13.08
C ALA A 83 2.19 -6.88 -11.90
N SER A 84 2.78 -5.96 -11.11
CA SER A 84 3.50 -6.32 -9.89
C SER A 84 2.59 -6.97 -8.85
N VAL A 85 1.38 -6.44 -8.67
CA VAL A 85 0.37 -7.04 -7.77
C VAL A 85 -0.08 -8.41 -8.28
N LEU A 86 -0.32 -8.56 -9.59
CA LEU A 86 -0.66 -9.84 -10.20
C LEU A 86 0.44 -10.90 -9.98
N ASN A 87 1.72 -10.52 -10.04
CA ASN A 87 2.81 -11.44 -9.73
C ASN A 87 2.74 -11.90 -8.26
N GLY A 88 2.44 -11.00 -7.32
CA GLY A 88 2.20 -11.34 -5.92
C GLY A 88 1.00 -12.27 -5.73
N LEU A 89 -0.11 -11.99 -6.41
CA LEU A 89 -1.31 -12.85 -6.39
C LEU A 89 -1.03 -14.23 -7.01
N THR A 90 -0.17 -14.30 -8.04
CA THR A 90 0.24 -15.58 -8.64
C THR A 90 0.95 -16.47 -7.62
N ILE A 91 1.80 -15.91 -6.76
CA ILE A 91 2.42 -16.67 -5.67
C ILE A 91 1.35 -17.22 -4.71
N LEU A 92 0.38 -16.38 -4.34
CA LEU A 92 -0.70 -16.75 -3.42
C LEU A 92 -1.70 -17.76 -4.03
N SER A 93 -1.76 -17.88 -5.37
CA SER A 93 -2.73 -18.75 -6.05
C SER A 93 -2.53 -20.25 -5.78
N ALA A 94 -1.36 -20.65 -5.30
CA ALA A 94 -1.10 -22.03 -4.88
C ALA A 94 -1.91 -22.46 -3.65
N ASN A 95 -2.21 -21.49 -2.75
CA ASN A 95 -3.08 -21.66 -1.59
C ASN A 95 -3.81 -20.34 -1.33
N PRO A 96 -4.89 -20.03 -2.07
CA PRO A 96 -5.51 -18.71 -2.05
C PRO A 96 -6.05 -18.34 -0.66
N PRO A 97 -5.62 -17.22 -0.08
CA PRO A 97 -6.19 -16.72 1.17
C PRO A 97 -7.58 -16.14 0.92
N ALA A 98 -8.42 -16.11 1.96
CA ALA A 98 -9.76 -15.49 1.85
C ALA A 98 -9.69 -13.98 1.54
N LEU A 99 -8.69 -13.28 2.10
CA LEU A 99 -8.50 -11.84 1.94
C LEU A 99 -7.03 -11.53 1.59
N VAL A 100 -6.83 -10.55 0.73
CA VAL A 100 -5.52 -10.00 0.39
C VAL A 100 -5.53 -8.49 0.58
N ALA A 101 -4.53 -7.96 1.28
CA ALA A 101 -4.25 -6.54 1.37
C ALA A 101 -3.04 -6.17 0.49
N VAL A 102 -3.18 -5.18 -0.36
CA VAL A 102 -2.10 -4.64 -1.18
C VAL A 102 -1.62 -3.33 -0.59
N HIS A 103 -0.30 -3.18 -0.40
CA HIS A 103 0.27 -1.98 0.20
C HIS A 103 1.52 -1.49 -0.53
N ASP A 104 1.64 -0.18 -0.68
CA ASP A 104 2.84 0.46 -1.24
C ASP A 104 3.93 0.52 -0.17
N ALA A 105 5.07 -0.12 -0.40
CA ALA A 105 6.24 -0.08 0.49
C ALA A 105 6.72 1.36 0.83
N ALA A 106 6.37 2.34 0.01
CA ALA A 106 6.70 3.75 0.20
C ALA A 106 5.77 4.49 1.20
N ARG A 107 4.92 3.77 1.97
CA ARG A 107 4.09 4.34 3.06
C ARG A 107 4.51 3.79 4.42
N PRO A 108 5.69 4.18 4.92
CA PRO A 108 6.28 3.58 6.13
C PRO A 108 5.57 3.96 7.43
N LEU A 109 4.64 4.91 7.39
CA LEU A 109 3.92 5.40 8.58
C LEU A 109 2.61 4.65 8.82
N ILE A 110 2.31 3.62 8.03
CA ILE A 110 1.16 2.74 8.26
C ILE A 110 1.23 2.09 9.64
N SER A 111 0.09 2.01 10.34
CA SER A 111 -0.02 1.29 11.61
C SER A 111 -0.63 -0.10 11.42
N ALA A 112 -0.28 -1.05 12.28
CA ALA A 112 -0.91 -2.36 12.32
C ALA A 112 -2.42 -2.26 12.59
N SER A 113 -2.85 -1.25 13.34
CA SER A 113 -4.26 -0.93 13.60
C SER A 113 -5.01 -0.56 12.33
N LEU A 114 -4.45 0.31 11.48
CA LEU A 114 -5.09 0.68 10.21
C LEU A 114 -5.14 -0.50 9.24
N VAL A 115 -4.09 -1.34 9.18
CA VAL A 115 -4.10 -2.60 8.40
C VAL A 115 -5.27 -3.48 8.84
N SER A 116 -5.42 -3.72 10.15
CA SER A 116 -6.51 -4.52 10.71
C SER A 116 -7.88 -3.94 10.37
N ARG A 117 -8.09 -2.63 10.56
CA ARG A 117 -9.37 -1.95 10.23
C ARG A 117 -9.75 -2.12 8.75
N VAL A 118 -8.79 -2.00 7.83
CA VAL A 118 -9.05 -2.18 6.40
C VAL A 118 -9.40 -3.64 6.09
N LEU A 119 -8.71 -4.62 6.68
CA LEU A 119 -9.02 -6.03 6.50
C LEU A 119 -10.40 -6.40 7.03
N HIS A 120 -10.79 -5.90 8.21
CA HIS A 120 -12.13 -6.13 8.77
C HIS A 120 -13.24 -5.47 7.92
N ALA A 121 -12.99 -4.25 7.41
CA ALA A 121 -13.92 -3.60 6.49
C ALA A 121 -14.05 -4.38 5.17
N ALA A 122 -12.95 -4.88 4.61
CA ALA A 122 -12.97 -5.71 3.40
C ALA A 122 -13.74 -7.03 3.62
N LYS A 123 -13.60 -7.66 4.79
CA LYS A 123 -14.39 -8.85 5.15
C LYS A 123 -15.90 -8.55 5.16
N THR A 124 -16.29 -7.38 5.65
CA THR A 124 -17.71 -7.00 5.79
C THR A 124 -18.31 -6.52 4.47
N HIS A 125 -17.53 -5.77 3.67
CA HIS A 125 -18.00 -5.07 2.47
C HIS A 125 -17.42 -5.64 1.16
N GLN A 126 -16.79 -6.83 1.20
CA GLN A 126 -16.09 -7.50 0.09
C GLN A 126 -14.78 -6.83 -0.34
N ALA A 127 -14.69 -5.51 -0.23
CA ALA A 127 -13.50 -4.73 -0.54
C ALA A 127 -13.45 -3.45 0.30
N ALA A 128 -12.27 -2.99 0.65
CA ALA A 128 -12.06 -1.75 1.40
C ALA A 128 -10.68 -1.14 1.12
N SER A 129 -10.54 0.14 1.38
CA SER A 129 -9.28 0.86 1.22
C SER A 129 -9.10 1.92 2.29
N ALA A 130 -7.87 2.10 2.76
CA ALA A 130 -7.50 3.29 3.53
C ALA A 130 -7.70 4.54 2.67
N ALA A 131 -8.33 5.57 3.23
CA ALA A 131 -8.64 6.80 2.53
C ALA A 131 -8.71 7.99 3.47
N GLN A 132 -8.42 9.18 2.93
CA GLN A 132 -8.64 10.44 3.62
C GLN A 132 -9.58 11.33 2.80
N PRO A 133 -10.52 12.07 3.43
CA PRO A 133 -11.30 13.09 2.72
C PRO A 133 -10.36 14.13 2.11
N VAL A 134 -10.69 14.61 0.92
CA VAL A 134 -9.93 15.71 0.30
C VAL A 134 -10.21 17.00 1.06
N THR A 135 -9.15 17.65 1.54
CA THR A 135 -9.21 18.89 2.32
C THR A 135 -8.98 20.15 1.47
N ASP A 136 -8.20 20.05 0.41
CA ASP A 136 -7.87 21.16 -0.47
C ASP A 136 -9.00 21.46 -1.46
N SER A 137 -9.04 22.70 -1.98
CA SER A 137 -9.90 23.03 -3.12
C SER A 137 -9.36 22.38 -4.39
N LEU A 138 -10.24 21.74 -5.15
CA LEU A 138 -9.88 21.04 -6.37
C LEU A 138 -10.39 21.81 -7.59
N HIS A 139 -9.50 21.94 -8.58
CA HIS A 139 -9.82 22.53 -9.86
C HIS A 139 -9.31 21.64 -10.99
N ARG A 140 -10.07 21.54 -12.07
CA ARG A 140 -9.58 20.96 -13.31
C ARG A 140 -8.80 22.04 -14.07
N GLY A 141 -7.68 21.68 -14.65
CA GLY A 141 -6.86 22.56 -15.45
C GLY A 141 -6.49 21.96 -16.79
N GLU A 142 -6.09 22.80 -17.72
CA GLU A 142 -5.51 22.44 -19.01
C GLU A 142 -4.00 22.16 -18.87
N ALA A 143 -3.38 21.61 -19.92
CA ALA A 143 -1.97 21.23 -19.90
C ALA A 143 -1.01 22.44 -19.71
N ASP A 144 -1.45 23.64 -20.05
CA ASP A 144 -0.73 24.90 -19.88
C ASP A 144 -0.90 25.51 -18.46
N GLY A 145 -1.69 24.86 -17.58
CA GLY A 145 -1.93 25.29 -16.21
C GLY A 145 -3.10 26.25 -16.03
N VAL A 146 -3.83 26.59 -17.11
CA VAL A 146 -5.08 27.37 -16.99
C VAL A 146 -6.15 26.56 -16.30
N LEU A 147 -6.77 27.12 -15.24
CA LEU A 147 -7.83 26.45 -14.48
C LEU A 147 -9.18 26.68 -15.16
N SER A 148 -9.92 25.59 -15.44
CA SER A 148 -11.15 25.63 -16.24
C SER A 148 -12.42 25.30 -15.45
N GLU A 149 -12.32 24.52 -14.33
CA GLU A 149 -13.50 24.06 -13.61
C GLU A 149 -13.20 23.88 -12.11
N THR A 150 -14.14 24.28 -11.26
CA THR A 150 -14.12 23.96 -9.83
C THR A 150 -14.76 22.59 -9.60
N VAL A 151 -14.02 21.68 -8.98
CA VAL A 151 -14.53 20.34 -8.62
C VAL A 151 -14.95 20.33 -7.15
N SER A 152 -16.22 19.97 -6.87
CA SER A 152 -16.67 19.82 -5.50
C SER A 152 -15.88 18.71 -4.80
N ARG A 153 -15.27 19.02 -3.65
CA ARG A 153 -14.58 18.02 -2.83
C ARG A 153 -15.51 17.18 -1.94
N GLN A 154 -16.81 17.49 -1.93
CA GLN A 154 -17.78 16.72 -1.16
C GLN A 154 -17.80 15.26 -1.63
N ASN A 155 -17.61 14.32 -0.71
CA ASN A 155 -17.51 12.88 -0.98
C ASN A 155 -16.34 12.47 -1.89
N LEU A 156 -15.31 13.31 -2.03
CA LEU A 156 -14.06 12.93 -2.65
C LEU A 156 -13.04 12.46 -1.62
N PHE A 157 -12.37 11.38 -1.94
CA PHE A 157 -11.36 10.75 -1.09
C PHE A 157 -10.03 10.63 -1.81
N ALA A 158 -8.95 11.03 -1.13
CA ALA A 158 -7.59 10.70 -1.53
C ALA A 158 -7.31 9.25 -1.12
N MET A 159 -7.20 8.38 -2.13
CA MET A 159 -7.00 6.95 -1.91
C MET A 159 -5.57 6.65 -1.44
N GLN A 160 -5.48 5.78 -0.46
CA GLN A 160 -4.21 5.31 0.08
C GLN A 160 -4.15 3.78 0.02
N THR A 161 -3.12 3.20 0.61
CA THR A 161 -3.02 1.76 0.86
C THR A 161 -2.84 1.52 2.36
N PRO A 162 -3.26 0.35 2.90
CA PRO A 162 -3.66 -0.86 2.19
C PRO A 162 -5.02 -0.73 1.50
N GLN A 163 -5.13 -1.46 0.36
CA GLN A 163 -6.38 -1.74 -0.32
C GLN A 163 -6.61 -3.25 -0.23
N ALA A 164 -7.77 -3.69 0.22
CA ALA A 164 -8.02 -5.09 0.50
C ALA A 164 -9.33 -5.57 -0.11
N ALA A 165 -9.33 -6.82 -0.60
CA ALA A 165 -10.52 -7.54 -1.02
C ALA A 165 -10.29 -9.05 -0.92
N SER A 166 -11.32 -9.86 -1.25
CA SER A 166 -11.10 -11.29 -1.42
C SER A 166 -10.10 -11.55 -2.56
N PHE A 167 -9.37 -12.68 -2.45
CA PHE A 167 -8.40 -13.08 -3.47
C PHE A 167 -9.04 -13.12 -4.87
N ASP A 168 -10.19 -13.77 -5.00
CA ASP A 168 -10.85 -13.94 -6.30
C ASP A 168 -11.28 -12.61 -6.92
N LEU A 169 -11.80 -11.68 -6.12
CA LEU A 169 -12.18 -10.35 -6.61
C LEU A 169 -10.99 -9.58 -7.13
N LEU A 170 -9.89 -9.52 -6.36
CA LEU A 170 -8.65 -8.85 -6.80
C LEU A 170 -8.05 -9.50 -8.03
N TRP A 171 -7.97 -10.84 -8.04
CA TRP A 171 -7.44 -11.61 -9.16
C TRP A 171 -8.19 -11.33 -10.45
N ASN A 172 -9.53 -11.41 -10.41
CA ASN A 172 -10.36 -11.21 -11.58
C ASN A 172 -10.37 -9.74 -12.03
N ALA A 173 -10.50 -8.79 -11.10
CA ALA A 173 -10.55 -7.36 -11.41
C ALA A 173 -9.25 -6.87 -12.07
N LEU A 174 -8.08 -7.20 -11.52
CA LEU A 174 -6.80 -6.78 -12.07
C LEU A 174 -6.46 -7.43 -13.42
N ARG A 175 -6.93 -8.65 -13.66
CA ARG A 175 -6.78 -9.30 -14.98
C ARG A 175 -7.69 -8.70 -16.05
N ALA A 176 -8.91 -8.30 -15.65
CA ALA A 176 -9.85 -7.64 -16.55
C ALA A 176 -9.45 -6.18 -16.86
N HIS A 177 -8.79 -5.51 -15.92
CA HIS A 177 -8.44 -4.09 -15.99
C HIS A 177 -6.95 -3.86 -15.66
N PRO A 178 -6.01 -4.28 -16.53
CA PRO A 178 -4.57 -4.24 -16.23
C PRO A 178 -3.97 -2.83 -16.18
N ASP A 179 -4.60 -1.85 -16.84
CA ASP A 179 -4.06 -0.47 -17.01
C ASP A 179 -4.49 0.49 -15.89
N VAL A 180 -5.06 -0.02 -14.79
CA VAL A 180 -5.47 0.80 -13.65
C VAL A 180 -4.28 1.21 -12.77
N THR A 181 -4.46 2.29 -12.01
CA THR A 181 -3.45 2.84 -11.13
C THR A 181 -3.44 2.15 -9.75
N ASP A 182 -4.56 1.56 -9.31
CA ASP A 182 -4.71 0.92 -8.01
C ASP A 182 -5.83 -0.15 -8.01
N GLU A 183 -5.94 -0.92 -6.93
CA GLU A 183 -6.90 -2.03 -6.78
C GLU A 183 -8.34 -1.53 -6.72
N VAL A 184 -8.58 -0.38 -6.07
CA VAL A 184 -9.91 0.25 -6.00
C VAL A 184 -10.44 0.56 -7.39
N SER A 185 -9.61 1.10 -8.27
CA SER A 185 -9.98 1.41 -9.65
C SER A 185 -10.37 0.16 -10.44
N ALA A 186 -9.62 -0.95 -10.29
CA ALA A 186 -9.95 -2.24 -10.92
C ALA A 186 -11.28 -2.80 -10.41
N LEU A 187 -11.48 -2.75 -9.09
CA LEU A 187 -12.70 -3.25 -8.46
C LEU A 187 -13.93 -2.45 -8.89
N ILE A 188 -13.86 -1.12 -8.93
CA ILE A 188 -14.95 -0.26 -9.40
C ILE A 188 -15.26 -0.54 -10.88
N ALA A 189 -14.26 -0.67 -11.73
CA ALA A 189 -14.43 -1.03 -13.14
C ALA A 189 -15.08 -2.42 -13.31
N SER A 190 -14.93 -3.30 -12.33
CA SER A 190 -15.58 -4.62 -12.26
C SER A 190 -16.96 -4.61 -11.57
N GLY A 191 -17.50 -3.43 -11.23
CA GLY A 191 -18.82 -3.28 -10.58
C GLY A 191 -18.82 -3.52 -9.07
N ILE A 192 -17.64 -3.61 -8.43
CA ILE A 192 -17.51 -3.71 -6.98
C ILE A 192 -17.29 -2.32 -6.40
N HIS A 193 -17.95 -2.00 -5.29
CA HIS A 193 -17.83 -0.70 -4.62
C HIS A 193 -17.09 -0.84 -3.28
N PRO A 194 -15.76 -0.61 -3.24
CA PRO A 194 -14.98 -0.74 -2.01
C PRO A 194 -15.39 0.28 -0.94
N GLN A 195 -15.37 -0.15 0.32
CA GLN A 195 -15.61 0.72 1.48
C GLN A 195 -14.37 1.58 1.76
N ALA A 196 -14.53 2.89 1.85
CA ALA A 196 -13.48 3.78 2.36
C ALA A 196 -13.36 3.64 3.89
N VAL A 197 -12.16 3.29 4.37
CA VAL A 197 -11.79 3.31 5.78
C VAL A 197 -11.13 4.64 6.07
N VAL A 198 -11.93 5.59 6.51
CA VAL A 198 -11.46 6.95 6.82
C VAL A 198 -10.60 6.94 8.07
N HIS A 199 -9.48 7.64 8.01
CA HIS A 199 -8.53 7.77 9.11
C HIS A 199 -7.83 9.13 9.07
N ASN A 200 -7.19 9.50 10.18
CA ASN A 200 -6.39 10.71 10.34
C ASN A 200 -4.89 10.43 10.62
N GLU A 201 -4.48 9.15 10.50
CA GLU A 201 -3.08 8.76 10.69
C GLU A 201 -2.20 9.31 9.55
N PRO A 202 -0.90 9.61 9.80
CA PRO A 202 0.00 10.16 8.78
C PRO A 202 0.49 9.08 7.82
N ASN A 203 -0.40 8.45 7.06
CA ASN A 203 -0.10 7.36 6.13
C ASN A 203 0.17 7.86 4.69
N PHE A 204 0.91 8.97 4.53
CA PHE A 204 1.26 9.49 3.21
C PHE A 204 2.34 8.64 2.52
N LYS A 205 2.38 8.71 1.20
CA LYS A 205 3.39 8.04 0.37
C LYS A 205 4.62 8.93 0.23
N ILE A 206 5.79 8.44 0.60
CA ILE A 206 7.05 9.11 0.30
C ILE A 206 7.22 9.20 -1.23
N THR A 207 7.18 10.42 -1.74
CA THR A 207 7.20 10.72 -3.17
C THR A 207 8.29 11.73 -3.52
N TYR A 208 8.53 12.68 -2.63
CA TYR A 208 9.54 13.73 -2.73
C TYR A 208 10.50 13.69 -1.52
N PRO A 209 11.71 14.28 -1.63
CA PRO A 209 12.67 14.30 -0.51
C PRO A 209 12.11 14.87 0.80
N LEU A 210 11.25 15.88 0.72
CA LEU A 210 10.61 16.49 1.89
C LEU A 210 9.71 15.48 2.65
N ASP A 211 9.06 14.56 1.94
CA ASP A 211 8.22 13.54 2.57
C ASP A 211 9.03 12.64 3.49
N LEU A 212 10.29 12.33 3.11
CA LEU A 212 11.18 11.52 3.94
C LEU A 212 11.56 12.25 5.23
N GLN A 213 11.87 13.53 5.15
CA GLN A 213 12.18 14.35 6.34
C GLN A 213 10.98 14.45 7.28
N LEU A 214 9.78 14.66 6.73
CA LEU A 214 8.55 14.70 7.51
C LEU A 214 8.27 13.34 8.18
N ALA A 215 8.44 12.25 7.45
CA ALA A 215 8.28 10.91 7.99
C ALA A 215 9.25 10.62 9.14
N GLU A 216 10.49 11.11 9.05
CA GLU A 216 11.50 10.95 10.11
C GLU A 216 11.12 11.71 11.39
N ILE A 217 10.64 12.95 11.26
CA ILE A 217 10.14 13.74 12.40
C ILE A 217 9.00 13.01 13.10
N LEU A 218 8.03 12.49 12.34
CA LEU A 218 6.86 11.79 12.88
C LEU A 218 7.26 10.48 13.58
N ARG A 219 8.17 9.68 12.99
CA ARG A 219 8.66 8.45 13.62
C ARG A 219 9.42 8.71 14.92
N ASN A 220 10.25 9.74 14.95
CA ASN A 220 10.98 10.11 16.17
C ASN A 220 10.05 10.62 17.27
N ALA A 221 8.96 11.32 16.91
CA ALA A 221 7.95 11.77 17.87
C ALA A 221 7.19 10.57 18.49
N ASP A 222 6.81 9.57 17.71
CA ASP A 222 6.15 8.34 18.19
C ASP A 222 7.09 7.56 19.13
N TYR A 223 8.37 7.45 18.79
CA TYR A 223 9.37 6.79 19.63
C TYR A 223 9.49 7.46 21.00
N ASN A 224 9.53 8.80 21.05
CA ASN A 224 9.62 9.55 22.28
C ASN A 224 8.35 9.41 23.15
N ASN A 225 7.16 9.31 22.54
CA ASN A 225 5.89 9.12 23.28
C ASN A 225 5.71 7.67 23.79
N SER A 226 6.37 6.69 23.19
CA SER A 226 6.32 5.28 23.62
C SER A 226 7.33 4.96 24.73
N ALA A 227 8.27 5.87 25.00
CA ALA A 227 9.33 5.73 26.00
C ALA A 227 8.99 6.38 27.36
N ILE A 228 7.78 6.95 27.51
CA ILE A 228 7.20 7.47 28.76
C ILE A 228 6.14 6.49 29.25
#